data_a786c1c853b26c51e5b63706deae745f
#
_entry.id   a786c1c853b26c51e5b63706deae745f
#
_cell.length_a   1.000
_cell.length_b   1.000
_cell.length_c   1.000
_cell.angle_alpha   90.00
_cell.angle_beta   90.00
_cell.angle_gamma   90.00
#
_symmetry.space_group_name_H-M   'P 1'
#
loop_
_entity.id
_entity.type
_entity.pdbx_description
1 polymer ?
#
loop_
_entity_poly.entity_id
_entity_poly.type
_entity_poly.pdbx_seq_one_letter_code
_entity_poly.pdbx_strand_id
1 'polypeptide(L)'
;MSIEIRSPLTDGEWEQHCFISAYAFDGDRGETGTARRSKYYERSWALSAFDDGQIAAGMMVIPFEQYLNGARIPLGGVASVSCLPERRRGGYVGALLRRSLETMREAGQPLSALWTPHFSLYRRFGWEMAARMVGYTFPPKVTRVRRPGERGRWERLTADDWPRFDAIHRQYHQVRNGGLVRDERRWRWNVFEDYAAGKPRDAAIWSNDAGEPRGYVIYSTRTRTTASFPFVETLLHVHDWVALDAAAYAAVLTYLLNHDLASRITMLASQDDPLPDALEEPAHLSEPPGAWFGIMLRLVDVPRAIEARPALPAASGKGVTVALTDRAAPWNAGTWRIEASEGRMSAERTNTAPDLDMDVCALTPIYNGFTRPAEAVRAGSARAAGEDGIVAATELFATTFSPFCPDDF
;
A
#
# COMPACT_ATOMS: atom_id res chain seq x y z
N MET A 1 36.17 -4.70 3.96
CA MET A 1 35.48 -3.41 4.11
C MET A 1 34.30 -3.65 5.05
N SER A 2 34.20 -2.95 6.16
CA SER A 2 33.05 -3.02 7.05
C SER A 2 32.04 -1.95 6.62
N ILE A 3 30.88 -2.36 6.14
CA ILE A 3 29.79 -1.45 5.83
C ILE A 3 29.17 -1.01 7.19
N GLU A 4 29.23 0.28 7.50
CA GLU A 4 28.52 0.85 8.63
C GLU A 4 27.12 1.25 8.21
N ILE A 5 26.08 0.87 8.98
CA ILE A 5 24.69 1.24 8.70
C ILE A 5 24.11 1.97 9.88
N ARG A 6 23.72 3.22 9.66
CA ARG A 6 23.11 4.11 10.65
C ARG A 6 22.29 5.22 10.00
N SER A 7 21.54 5.95 10.80
CA SER A 7 20.92 7.19 10.36
C SER A 7 21.98 8.29 10.14
N PRO A 8 21.73 9.25 9.22
CA PRO A 8 22.55 10.46 9.08
C PRO A 8 22.52 11.28 10.38
N LEU A 9 23.70 11.66 10.89
CA LEU A 9 23.83 12.41 12.15
C LEU A 9 23.96 13.92 11.93
N THR A 10 24.65 14.32 10.86
CA THR A 10 24.90 15.72 10.53
C THR A 10 24.02 16.22 9.39
N ASP A 11 23.91 17.53 9.21
CA ASP A 11 23.18 18.12 8.08
C ASP A 11 23.83 17.74 6.75
N GLY A 12 25.16 17.73 6.67
CA GLY A 12 25.87 17.29 5.47
C GLY A 12 25.61 15.82 5.11
N GLU A 13 25.53 14.92 6.08
CA GLU A 13 25.14 13.52 5.83
C GLU A 13 23.69 13.43 5.39
N TRP A 14 22.79 14.24 5.95
CA TRP A 14 21.40 14.29 5.52
C TRP A 14 21.26 14.80 4.09
N GLU A 15 21.98 15.86 3.73
CA GLU A 15 22.03 16.39 2.36
C GLU A 15 22.55 15.34 1.38
N GLN A 16 23.63 14.62 1.74
CA GLN A 16 24.17 13.54 0.92
C GLN A 16 23.15 12.38 0.75
N HIS A 17 22.44 11.99 1.80
CA HIS A 17 21.36 11.02 1.73
C HIS A 17 20.25 11.48 0.78
N CYS A 18 19.80 12.72 0.91
CA CYS A 18 18.78 13.31 0.04
C CYS A 18 19.25 13.40 -1.42
N PHE A 19 20.53 13.76 -1.64
CA PHE A 19 21.13 13.79 -2.98
C PHE A 19 21.08 12.42 -3.67
N ILE A 20 21.48 11.36 -2.98
CA ILE A 20 21.49 9.99 -3.55
C ILE A 20 20.06 9.55 -3.93
N SER A 21 19.10 9.84 -3.07
CA SER A 21 17.69 9.58 -3.37
C SER A 21 17.20 10.38 -4.57
N ALA A 22 17.48 11.70 -4.60
CA ALA A 22 17.11 12.57 -5.72
C ALA A 22 17.76 12.13 -7.04
N TYR A 23 19.03 11.71 -6.98
CA TYR A 23 19.72 11.19 -8.14
C TYR A 23 19.05 9.93 -8.72
N ALA A 24 18.63 9.01 -7.84
CA ALA A 24 18.03 7.74 -8.25
C ALA A 24 16.60 7.89 -8.81
N PHE A 25 15.84 8.89 -8.36
CA PHE A 25 14.43 9.08 -8.68
C PHE A 25 14.15 10.37 -9.50
N ASP A 26 15.18 10.91 -10.14
CA ASP A 26 15.08 12.12 -10.99
C ASP A 26 14.46 13.33 -10.29
N GLY A 27 14.79 13.49 -9.00
CA GLY A 27 14.31 14.59 -8.18
C GLY A 27 15.26 15.78 -8.16
N ASP A 28 14.81 16.90 -7.54
CA ASP A 28 15.63 18.05 -7.27
C ASP A 28 16.76 17.69 -6.28
N ARG A 29 18.02 17.93 -6.72
CA ARG A 29 19.27 17.57 -6.01
C ARG A 29 19.85 18.71 -5.19
N GLY A 30 19.23 19.89 -5.25
CA GLY A 30 19.69 21.09 -4.55
C GLY A 30 19.06 21.26 -3.17
N GLU A 31 19.32 22.39 -2.56
CA GLU A 31 18.79 22.79 -1.25
C GLU A 31 17.25 22.77 -1.22
N THR A 32 16.60 23.22 -2.30
CA THR A 32 15.14 23.20 -2.43
C THR A 32 14.58 21.77 -2.36
N GLY A 33 15.24 20.81 -3.02
CA GLY A 33 14.87 19.40 -2.97
C GLY A 33 15.05 18.80 -1.58
N THR A 34 16.16 19.12 -0.89
CA THR A 34 16.42 18.70 0.49
C THR A 34 15.38 19.30 1.44
N ALA A 35 15.11 20.61 1.35
CA ALA A 35 14.10 21.28 2.17
C ALA A 35 12.70 20.70 1.96
N ARG A 36 12.33 20.37 0.70
CA ARG A 36 11.06 19.70 0.39
C ARG A 36 11.00 18.31 1.04
N ARG A 37 12.03 17.48 0.90
CA ARG A 37 12.09 16.16 1.54
C ARG A 37 11.93 16.22 3.05
N SER A 38 12.53 17.21 3.70
CA SER A 38 12.44 17.43 5.15
C SER A 38 11.03 17.79 5.65
N LYS A 39 10.09 18.14 4.75
CA LYS A 39 8.67 18.28 5.10
C LYS A 39 7.97 16.93 5.23
N TYR A 40 8.38 15.93 4.45
CA TYR A 40 7.75 14.61 4.40
C TYR A 40 8.43 13.59 5.29
N TYR A 41 9.77 13.65 5.37
CA TYR A 41 10.59 12.64 6.04
C TYR A 41 11.33 13.22 7.22
N GLU A 42 11.41 12.46 8.29
CA GLU A 42 12.28 12.75 9.41
C GLU A 42 13.63 12.06 9.20
N ARG A 43 14.71 12.75 9.55
CA ARG A 43 16.07 12.21 9.43
C ARG A 43 16.24 10.89 10.19
N SER A 44 15.54 10.75 11.32
CA SER A 44 15.55 9.54 12.15
C SER A 44 14.99 8.29 11.45
N TRP A 45 14.19 8.47 10.39
CA TRP A 45 13.65 7.37 9.60
C TRP A 45 14.62 6.87 8.52
N ALA A 46 15.69 7.61 8.27
CA ALA A 46 16.69 7.25 7.28
C ALA A 46 17.66 6.19 7.81
N LEU A 47 18.00 5.23 6.93
CA LEU A 47 19.15 4.34 7.08
C LEU A 47 20.10 4.58 5.92
N SER A 48 21.37 4.82 6.22
CA SER A 48 22.43 5.02 5.25
C SER A 48 23.55 4.00 5.44
N ALA A 49 24.03 3.46 4.33
CA ALA A 49 25.21 2.60 4.31
C ALA A 49 26.44 3.43 3.98
N PHE A 50 27.38 3.47 4.91
CA PHE A 50 28.62 4.20 4.81
C PHE A 50 29.75 3.26 4.38
N ASP A 51 30.59 3.75 3.47
CA ASP A 51 31.81 3.14 3.00
C ASP A 51 32.92 4.20 3.00
N ASP A 52 33.96 4.00 3.81
CA ASP A 52 35.00 4.97 4.06
C ASP A 52 34.49 6.38 4.41
N GLY A 53 33.47 6.43 5.27
CA GLY A 53 32.85 7.67 5.74
C GLY A 53 31.93 8.41 4.75
N GLN A 54 31.73 7.83 3.55
CA GLN A 54 30.83 8.38 2.53
C GLN A 54 29.57 7.51 2.41
N ILE A 55 28.41 8.15 2.19
CA ILE A 55 27.17 7.39 1.97
C ILE A 55 27.19 6.76 0.56
N ALA A 56 27.16 5.43 0.49
CA ALA A 56 27.09 4.68 -0.74
C ALA A 56 25.67 4.35 -1.18
N ALA A 57 24.77 4.16 -0.22
CA ALA A 57 23.37 3.85 -0.44
C ALA A 57 22.51 4.35 0.73
N GLY A 58 21.22 4.57 0.48
CA GLY A 58 20.27 5.02 1.49
C GLY A 58 18.88 4.46 1.27
N MET A 59 18.07 4.50 2.33
CA MET A 59 16.65 4.17 2.33
C MET A 59 15.94 4.87 3.49
N MET A 60 14.62 4.93 3.42
CA MET A 60 13.76 5.35 4.53
C MET A 60 13.02 4.15 5.11
N VAL A 61 12.78 4.17 6.42
CA VAL A 61 11.84 3.28 7.13
C VAL A 61 10.83 4.18 7.83
N ILE A 62 9.72 4.42 7.16
CA ILE A 62 8.68 5.36 7.61
C ILE A 62 7.75 4.62 8.57
N PRO A 63 7.51 5.12 9.80
CA PRO A 63 6.57 4.50 10.71
C PRO A 63 5.13 4.77 10.25
N PHE A 64 4.43 3.72 9.91
CA PHE A 64 3.02 3.70 9.56
C PHE A 64 2.23 2.76 10.46
N GLU A 65 0.92 2.80 10.31
CA GLU A 65 -0.02 1.77 10.71
C GLU A 65 -0.88 1.38 9.50
N GLN A 66 -1.20 0.10 9.38
CA GLN A 66 -2.04 -0.43 8.31
C GLN A 66 -3.33 -1.03 8.88
N TYR A 67 -4.46 -0.81 8.19
CA TYR A 67 -5.72 -1.46 8.53
C TYR A 67 -5.72 -2.93 8.10
N LEU A 68 -6.07 -3.82 9.02
CA LEU A 68 -6.26 -5.24 8.76
C LEU A 68 -7.38 -5.78 9.68
N ASN A 69 -8.46 -6.29 9.10
CA ASN A 69 -9.65 -6.78 9.81
C ASN A 69 -10.14 -5.84 10.93
N GLY A 70 -10.10 -4.53 10.71
CA GLY A 70 -10.53 -3.51 11.65
C GLY A 70 -9.46 -3.04 12.65
N ALA A 71 -8.36 -3.77 12.81
CA ALA A 71 -7.24 -3.33 13.62
C ALA A 71 -6.30 -2.39 12.85
N ARG A 72 -5.51 -1.62 13.61
CA ARG A 72 -4.41 -0.79 13.12
C ARG A 72 -3.12 -1.46 13.57
N ILE A 73 -2.34 -1.95 12.62
CA ILE A 73 -1.12 -2.72 12.88
C ILE A 73 0.10 -1.88 12.53
N PRO A 74 1.07 -1.70 13.46
CA PRO A 74 2.30 -0.98 13.18
C PRO A 74 3.06 -1.58 11.99
N LEU A 75 3.55 -0.70 11.11
CA LEU A 75 4.17 -1.08 9.85
C LEU A 75 5.35 -0.15 9.54
N GLY A 76 6.48 -0.71 9.10
CA GLY A 76 7.60 0.05 8.55
C GLY A 76 7.49 0.18 7.03
N GLY A 77 7.22 1.38 6.53
CA GLY A 77 7.20 1.70 5.10
C GLY A 77 8.62 1.87 4.55
N VAL A 78 9.07 0.97 3.69
CA VAL A 78 10.37 1.06 3.04
C VAL A 78 10.26 1.91 1.79
N ALA A 79 10.95 3.05 1.78
CA ALA A 79 10.91 4.02 0.70
C ALA A 79 12.32 4.49 0.28
N SER A 80 12.41 5.14 -0.86
CA SER A 80 13.62 5.84 -1.35
C SER A 80 14.89 4.96 -1.38
N VAL A 81 14.75 3.65 -1.58
CA VAL A 81 15.89 2.74 -1.66
C VAL A 81 16.76 3.10 -2.86
N SER A 82 17.95 3.59 -2.61
CA SER A 82 18.83 4.16 -3.61
C SER A 82 20.30 3.81 -3.37
N CYS A 83 21.08 3.74 -4.46
CA CYS A 83 22.52 3.48 -4.43
C CYS A 83 23.16 4.18 -5.61
N LEU A 84 24.27 4.87 -5.40
CA LEU A 84 25.06 5.51 -6.45
C LEU A 84 25.52 4.46 -7.47
N PRO A 85 25.55 4.77 -8.78
CA PRO A 85 25.93 3.82 -9.82
C PRO A 85 27.29 3.17 -9.61
N GLU A 86 28.28 3.96 -9.22
CA GLU A 86 29.67 3.53 -8.96
C GLU A 86 29.82 2.67 -7.70
N ARG A 87 28.78 2.64 -6.84
CA ARG A 87 28.71 1.83 -5.62
C ARG A 87 27.80 0.61 -5.76
N ARG A 88 27.10 0.47 -6.88
CA ARG A 88 26.19 -0.68 -7.11
C ARG A 88 26.93 -1.99 -7.10
N ARG A 89 26.23 -3.08 -6.75
CA ARG A 89 26.76 -4.46 -6.63
C ARG A 89 27.77 -4.66 -5.50
N GLY A 90 28.02 -3.64 -4.66
CA GLY A 90 28.84 -3.74 -3.45
C GLY A 90 28.10 -4.31 -2.21
N GLY A 91 26.83 -4.74 -2.35
CA GLY A 91 26.07 -5.35 -1.25
C GLY A 91 25.35 -4.37 -0.32
N TYR A 92 25.51 -3.05 -0.49
CA TYR A 92 24.97 -2.00 0.40
C TYR A 92 23.47 -2.07 0.58
N VAL A 93 22.69 -2.15 -0.52
CA VAL A 93 21.23 -2.27 -0.45
C VAL A 93 20.80 -3.54 0.28
N GLY A 94 21.48 -4.66 0.06
CA GLY A 94 21.20 -5.90 0.77
C GLY A 94 21.48 -5.81 2.28
N ALA A 95 22.52 -5.09 2.67
CA ALA A 95 22.85 -4.84 4.07
C ALA A 95 21.82 -3.89 4.71
N LEU A 96 21.42 -2.81 4.02
CA LEU A 96 20.36 -1.91 4.46
C LEU A 96 19.03 -2.65 4.69
N LEU A 97 18.60 -3.50 3.74
CA LEU A 97 17.34 -4.24 3.87
C LEU A 97 17.37 -5.23 5.04
N ARG A 98 18.48 -5.90 5.32
CA ARG A 98 18.59 -6.75 6.53
C ARG A 98 18.52 -5.91 7.80
N ARG A 99 19.30 -4.82 7.88
CA ARG A 99 19.30 -3.94 9.06
C ARG A 99 17.91 -3.31 9.29
N SER A 100 17.18 -2.97 8.22
CA SER A 100 15.84 -2.43 8.35
C SER A 100 14.86 -3.42 9.00
N LEU A 101 14.98 -4.73 8.73
CA LEU A 101 14.15 -5.75 9.40
C LEU A 101 14.41 -5.81 10.91
N GLU A 102 15.68 -5.72 11.31
CA GLU A 102 16.05 -5.65 12.73
C GLU A 102 15.50 -4.38 13.38
N THR A 103 15.72 -3.23 12.75
CA THR A 103 15.23 -1.92 13.21
C THR A 103 13.71 -1.91 13.39
N MET A 104 12.95 -2.42 12.40
CA MET A 104 11.50 -2.52 12.48
C MET A 104 11.05 -3.45 13.61
N ARG A 105 11.71 -4.60 13.79
CA ARG A 105 11.41 -5.52 14.88
C ARG A 105 11.66 -4.89 16.25
N GLU A 106 12.80 -4.20 16.41
CA GLU A 106 13.15 -3.45 17.63
C GLU A 106 12.13 -2.35 17.93
N ALA A 107 11.63 -1.66 16.88
CA ALA A 107 10.59 -0.63 16.97
C ALA A 107 9.15 -1.18 17.15
N GLY A 108 8.96 -2.50 17.23
CA GLY A 108 7.64 -3.10 17.40
C GLY A 108 6.75 -3.03 16.14
N GLN A 109 7.34 -2.92 14.96
CA GLN A 109 6.65 -2.94 13.67
C GLN A 109 6.65 -4.38 13.11
N PRO A 110 5.59 -5.17 13.33
CA PRO A 110 5.55 -6.56 12.89
C PRO A 110 5.38 -6.71 11.37
N LEU A 111 5.01 -5.63 10.68
CA LEU A 111 4.84 -5.57 9.23
C LEU A 111 5.80 -4.58 8.60
N SER A 112 6.07 -4.80 7.32
CA SER A 112 6.71 -3.81 6.44
C SER A 112 6.07 -3.80 5.07
N ALA A 113 6.06 -2.64 4.41
CA ALA A 113 5.52 -2.51 3.07
C ALA A 113 6.42 -1.64 2.19
N LEU A 114 6.30 -1.82 0.87
CA LEU A 114 7.01 -1.01 -0.12
C LEU A 114 6.33 -1.05 -1.49
N TRP A 115 6.65 -0.06 -2.31
CA TRP A 115 6.33 0.00 -3.73
C TRP A 115 7.58 -0.21 -4.58
N THR A 116 7.50 -1.02 -5.63
CA THR A 116 8.65 -1.27 -6.49
C THR A 116 8.28 -1.83 -7.86
N PRO A 117 9.02 -1.48 -8.92
CA PRO A 117 9.03 -2.24 -10.17
C PRO A 117 10.00 -3.45 -10.13
N HIS A 118 10.76 -3.64 -9.05
CA HIS A 118 11.86 -4.61 -8.95
C HIS A 118 11.56 -5.73 -7.93
N PHE A 119 10.51 -6.50 -8.14
CA PHE A 119 10.05 -7.57 -7.24
C PHE A 119 11.15 -8.56 -6.85
N SER A 120 11.97 -9.00 -7.81
CA SER A 120 13.03 -10.00 -7.59
C SER A 120 14.08 -9.56 -6.56
N LEU A 121 14.31 -8.26 -6.42
CA LEU A 121 15.21 -7.72 -5.40
C LEU A 121 14.66 -7.99 -4.00
N TYR A 122 13.43 -7.58 -3.76
CA TYR A 122 12.82 -7.58 -2.43
C TYR A 122 12.35 -8.98 -1.99
N ARG A 123 11.96 -9.86 -2.92
CA ARG A 123 11.66 -11.27 -2.64
C ARG A 123 12.81 -11.99 -1.95
N ARG A 124 14.06 -11.66 -2.29
CA ARG A 124 15.24 -12.24 -1.60
C ARG A 124 15.29 -11.92 -0.11
N PHE A 125 14.58 -10.91 0.33
CA PHE A 125 14.49 -10.47 1.72
C PHE A 125 13.10 -10.71 2.33
N GLY A 126 12.20 -11.40 1.62
CA GLY A 126 10.91 -11.85 2.13
C GLY A 126 9.74 -10.90 1.91
N TRP A 127 9.88 -9.80 1.17
CA TRP A 127 8.74 -9.03 0.68
C TRP A 127 8.07 -9.74 -0.48
N GLU A 128 6.75 -9.79 -0.50
CA GLU A 128 5.97 -10.37 -1.60
C GLU A 128 4.77 -9.48 -1.92
N MET A 129 4.28 -9.56 -3.15
CA MET A 129 3.06 -8.86 -3.57
C MET A 129 1.88 -9.27 -2.69
N ALA A 130 1.21 -8.30 -2.09
CA ALA A 130 0.18 -8.53 -1.10
C ALA A 130 -1.12 -7.73 -1.35
N ALA A 131 -1.16 -6.97 -2.42
CA ALA A 131 -2.37 -6.33 -2.94
C ALA A 131 -2.22 -6.11 -4.45
N ARG A 132 -3.34 -5.98 -5.14
CA ARG A 132 -3.39 -5.59 -6.56
C ARG A 132 -4.32 -4.41 -6.72
N MET A 133 -3.91 -3.46 -7.54
CA MET A 133 -4.75 -2.37 -8.02
C MET A 133 -5.13 -2.58 -9.46
N VAL A 134 -6.35 -2.18 -9.81
CA VAL A 134 -6.83 -2.12 -11.19
C VAL A 134 -6.91 -0.65 -11.59
N GLY A 135 -6.25 -0.30 -12.67
CA GLY A 135 -6.37 1.03 -13.27
C GLY A 135 -7.49 1.03 -14.30
N TYR A 136 -8.41 1.97 -14.19
CA TYR A 136 -9.46 2.17 -15.16
C TYR A 136 -9.27 3.49 -15.89
N THR A 137 -9.54 3.47 -17.21
CA THR A 137 -9.60 4.66 -18.06
C THR A 137 -10.90 4.61 -18.84
N PHE A 138 -11.68 5.69 -18.82
CA PHE A 138 -12.95 5.76 -19.53
C PHE A 138 -13.27 7.18 -20.01
N PRO A 139 -14.00 7.32 -21.14
CA PRO A 139 -14.43 8.61 -21.67
C PRO A 139 -15.72 9.08 -21.01
N PRO A 140 -15.76 10.24 -20.31
CA PRO A 140 -16.95 10.68 -19.58
C PRO A 140 -18.16 10.94 -20.48
N LYS A 141 -17.95 11.37 -21.72
CA LYS A 141 -19.03 11.74 -22.64
C LYS A 141 -19.99 10.62 -23.01
N VAL A 142 -19.49 9.38 -23.08
CA VAL A 142 -20.27 8.20 -23.49
C VAL A 142 -20.53 7.23 -22.34
N THR A 143 -19.80 7.35 -21.24
CA THR A 143 -19.98 6.50 -20.05
C THR A 143 -21.21 6.96 -19.27
N ARG A 144 -22.00 6.03 -18.77
CA ARG A 144 -23.20 6.26 -17.95
C ARG A 144 -23.23 5.34 -16.76
N VAL A 145 -23.69 5.88 -15.62
CA VAL A 145 -23.90 5.07 -14.40
C VAL A 145 -25.22 4.30 -14.56
N ARG A 146 -25.17 3.00 -14.35
CA ARG A 146 -26.32 2.10 -14.52
C ARG A 146 -27.46 2.39 -13.54
N ARG A 147 -27.12 2.79 -12.31
CA ARG A 147 -28.11 3.14 -11.29
C ARG A 147 -27.80 4.56 -10.80
N PRO A 148 -28.69 5.52 -11.08
CA PRO A 148 -28.49 6.88 -10.62
C PRO A 148 -28.41 6.91 -9.09
N GLY A 149 -27.56 7.79 -8.58
CA GLY A 149 -27.40 8.01 -7.15
C GLY A 149 -28.63 8.66 -6.52
N GLU A 150 -28.70 8.57 -5.21
CA GLU A 150 -29.67 9.30 -4.41
C GLU A 150 -29.36 10.81 -4.44
N ARG A 151 -30.32 11.61 -3.97
CA ARG A 151 -30.12 13.05 -3.76
C ARG A 151 -29.06 13.25 -2.68
N GLY A 152 -28.31 14.34 -2.81
CA GLY A 152 -27.28 14.71 -1.87
C GLY A 152 -26.57 15.98 -2.32
N ARG A 153 -25.57 16.40 -1.57
CA ARG A 153 -24.87 17.65 -1.83
C ARG A 153 -23.36 17.44 -1.90
N TRP A 154 -22.75 18.05 -2.90
CA TRP A 154 -21.30 18.18 -3.02
C TRP A 154 -20.80 19.47 -2.40
N GLU A 155 -19.67 19.39 -1.71
CA GLU A 155 -18.97 20.55 -1.17
C GLU A 155 -17.49 20.45 -1.61
N ARG A 156 -16.98 21.50 -2.27
CA ARG A 156 -15.56 21.60 -2.62
C ARG A 156 -14.79 22.10 -1.40
N LEU A 157 -13.69 21.46 -1.10
CA LEU A 157 -12.91 21.65 0.11
C LEU A 157 -11.42 21.71 -0.22
N THR A 158 -10.62 22.09 0.76
CA THR A 158 -9.17 22.25 0.64
C THR A 158 -8.42 21.32 1.59
N ALA A 159 -7.10 21.38 1.57
CA ALA A 159 -6.26 20.61 2.47
C ALA A 159 -6.47 20.96 3.97
N ASP A 160 -7.05 22.13 4.29
CA ASP A 160 -7.36 22.50 5.68
C ASP A 160 -8.53 21.71 6.25
N ASP A 161 -9.38 21.16 5.36
CA ASP A 161 -10.52 20.32 5.72
C ASP A 161 -10.15 18.83 5.82
N TRP A 162 -8.87 18.49 5.81
CA TRP A 162 -8.40 17.09 5.83
C TRP A 162 -9.07 16.21 6.91
N PRO A 163 -9.43 16.69 8.13
CA PRO A 163 -10.06 15.83 9.12
C PRO A 163 -11.43 15.28 8.68
N ARG A 164 -12.14 15.99 7.81
CA ARG A 164 -13.43 15.54 7.26
C ARG A 164 -13.24 14.39 6.26
N PHE A 165 -12.19 14.46 5.44
CA PHE A 165 -11.80 13.37 4.54
C PHE A 165 -11.29 12.15 5.31
N ASP A 166 -10.48 12.38 6.34
CA ASP A 166 -9.94 11.33 7.20
C ASP A 166 -11.04 10.55 7.91
N ALA A 167 -12.11 11.21 8.35
CA ALA A 167 -13.25 10.54 8.97
C ALA A 167 -13.93 9.53 8.01
N ILE A 168 -14.10 9.88 6.73
CA ILE A 168 -14.65 8.99 5.70
C ILE A 168 -13.64 7.87 5.35
N HIS A 169 -12.36 8.24 5.17
CA HIS A 169 -11.28 7.31 4.89
C HIS A 169 -11.16 6.21 5.95
N ARG A 170 -11.20 6.60 7.24
CA ARG A 170 -11.17 5.64 8.36
C ARG A 170 -12.35 4.67 8.33
N GLN A 171 -13.57 5.16 8.11
CA GLN A 171 -14.75 4.30 8.02
C GLN A 171 -14.62 3.26 6.90
N TYR A 172 -14.10 3.66 5.74
CA TYR A 172 -13.87 2.78 4.62
C TYR A 172 -12.81 1.70 4.92
N HIS A 173 -11.68 2.12 5.48
CA HIS A 173 -10.56 1.22 5.71
C HIS A 173 -10.68 0.35 6.96
N GLN A 174 -11.57 0.70 7.92
CA GLN A 174 -11.88 -0.19 9.05
C GLN A 174 -12.46 -1.55 8.62
N VAL A 175 -13.12 -1.63 7.49
CA VAL A 175 -13.70 -2.87 6.97
C VAL A 175 -12.90 -3.47 5.80
N ARG A 176 -11.86 -2.77 5.33
CA ARG A 176 -10.98 -3.21 4.24
C ARG A 176 -9.54 -3.34 4.73
N ASN A 177 -8.79 -4.25 4.10
CA ASN A 177 -7.39 -4.49 4.45
C ASN A 177 -6.46 -3.74 3.50
N GLY A 178 -5.33 -3.26 4.02
CA GLY A 178 -4.22 -2.74 3.23
C GLY A 178 -4.06 -1.23 3.25
N GLY A 179 -5.10 -0.42 3.48
CA GLY A 179 -4.99 1.04 3.57
C GLY A 179 -4.14 1.49 4.76
N LEU A 180 -3.41 2.59 4.61
CA LEU A 180 -2.62 3.18 5.69
C LEU A 180 -3.46 4.12 6.55
N VAL A 181 -3.15 4.19 7.83
CA VAL A 181 -3.62 5.27 8.70
C VAL A 181 -2.86 6.53 8.31
N ARG A 182 -3.60 7.58 8.00
CA ARG A 182 -3.03 8.84 7.54
C ARG A 182 -3.01 9.87 8.67
N ASP A 183 -1.88 10.53 8.86
CA ASP A 183 -1.75 11.71 9.71
C ASP A 183 -1.96 13.00 8.89
N GLU A 184 -1.93 14.17 9.57
CA GLU A 184 -2.05 15.47 8.93
C GLU A 184 -0.96 15.70 7.86
N ARG A 185 0.28 15.29 8.14
CA ARG A 185 1.41 15.45 7.22
C ARG A 185 1.13 14.72 5.91
N ARG A 186 0.64 13.48 5.99
CA ARG A 186 0.31 12.67 4.82
C ARG A 186 -0.87 13.25 4.05
N TRP A 187 -1.93 13.66 4.73
CA TRP A 187 -3.06 14.31 4.09
C TRP A 187 -2.63 15.58 3.34
N ARG A 188 -1.95 16.51 3.99
CA ARG A 188 -1.58 17.80 3.39
C ARG A 188 -0.60 17.69 2.25
N TRP A 189 0.46 16.90 2.42
CA TRP A 189 1.63 16.93 1.54
C TRP A 189 1.71 15.79 0.53
N ASN A 190 0.90 14.74 0.67
CA ASN A 190 0.92 13.60 -0.22
C ASN A 190 -0.43 13.35 -0.89
N VAL A 191 -1.54 13.53 -0.16
CA VAL A 191 -2.89 13.31 -0.69
C VAL A 191 -3.46 14.55 -1.37
N PHE A 192 -3.35 15.74 -0.76
CA PHE A 192 -3.86 16.99 -1.33
C PHE A 192 -2.88 17.73 -2.24
N GLU A 193 -1.62 17.38 -2.22
CA GLU A 193 -0.58 18.01 -3.03
C GLU A 193 0.16 16.96 -3.87
N ASP A 194 0.53 17.32 -5.09
CA ASP A 194 1.48 16.52 -5.87
C ASP A 194 2.88 16.74 -5.27
N TYR A 195 3.37 15.74 -4.55
CA TYR A 195 4.68 15.75 -3.90
C TYR A 195 5.82 16.19 -4.85
N ALA A 196 5.81 15.69 -6.09
CA ALA A 196 6.88 15.99 -7.04
C ALA A 196 6.76 17.40 -7.62
N ALA A 197 5.53 17.87 -7.89
CA ALA A 197 5.26 19.15 -8.56
C ALA A 197 4.91 20.29 -7.58
N GLY A 198 4.57 19.99 -6.32
CA GLY A 198 4.11 20.98 -5.34
C GLY A 198 2.79 21.66 -5.78
N LYS A 199 1.93 20.93 -6.49
CA LYS A 199 0.66 21.45 -7.00
C LYS A 199 -0.51 20.92 -6.19
N PRO A 200 -1.45 21.80 -5.76
CA PRO A 200 -2.64 21.36 -5.06
C PRO A 200 -3.54 20.54 -5.99
N ARG A 201 -4.27 19.60 -5.40
CA ARG A 201 -5.30 18.80 -6.04
C ARG A 201 -6.69 19.34 -5.70
N ASP A 202 -7.62 19.21 -6.63
CA ASP A 202 -9.04 19.49 -6.37
C ASP A 202 -9.64 18.40 -5.49
N ALA A 203 -10.53 18.78 -4.56
CA ALA A 203 -11.14 17.84 -3.65
C ALA A 203 -12.60 18.21 -3.34
N ALA A 204 -13.46 17.20 -3.20
CA ALA A 204 -14.86 17.38 -2.85
C ALA A 204 -15.38 16.22 -1.99
N ILE A 205 -16.29 16.55 -1.07
CA ILE A 205 -17.04 15.58 -0.24
C ILE A 205 -18.50 15.58 -0.69
N TRP A 206 -19.07 14.39 -0.80
CA TRP A 206 -20.50 14.18 -0.96
C TRP A 206 -21.15 13.80 0.35
N SER A 207 -22.28 14.46 0.66
CA SER A 207 -23.15 14.13 1.79
C SER A 207 -24.53 13.73 1.29
N ASN A 208 -25.16 12.77 1.95
CA ASN A 208 -26.54 12.34 1.67
C ASN A 208 -27.57 13.43 2.06
N ASP A 209 -28.86 13.19 1.83
CA ASP A 209 -29.93 14.12 2.20
C ASP A 209 -30.04 14.42 3.70
N ALA A 210 -29.54 13.53 4.56
CA ALA A 210 -29.43 13.75 6.00
C ALA A 210 -28.23 14.64 6.38
N GLY A 211 -27.39 15.04 5.41
CA GLY A 211 -26.20 15.84 5.64
C GLY A 211 -24.98 15.02 6.13
N GLU A 212 -25.04 13.68 6.09
CA GLU A 212 -23.95 12.82 6.50
C GLU A 212 -22.92 12.68 5.37
N PRO A 213 -21.62 12.96 5.61
CA PRO A 213 -20.56 12.72 4.64
C PRO A 213 -20.39 11.21 4.36
N ARG A 214 -20.56 10.79 3.10
CA ARG A 214 -20.54 9.38 2.71
C ARG A 214 -19.55 9.04 1.62
N GLY A 215 -18.93 10.04 0.98
CA GLY A 215 -17.94 9.81 -0.04
C GLY A 215 -17.11 11.05 -0.34
N TYR A 216 -15.96 10.85 -0.93
CA TYR A 216 -15.10 11.93 -1.41
C TYR A 216 -14.35 11.55 -2.68
N VAL A 217 -13.84 12.57 -3.36
CA VAL A 217 -12.93 12.45 -4.49
C VAL A 217 -11.85 13.51 -4.41
N ILE A 218 -10.60 13.11 -4.72
CA ILE A 218 -9.43 13.99 -4.84
C ILE A 218 -8.82 13.73 -6.22
N TYR A 219 -8.71 14.77 -7.04
CA TYR A 219 -8.34 14.64 -8.43
C TYR A 219 -7.53 15.83 -8.93
N SER A 220 -6.94 15.69 -10.11
CA SER A 220 -6.35 16.79 -10.85
C SER A 220 -6.72 16.71 -12.32
N THR A 221 -6.68 17.85 -13.00
CA THR A 221 -6.85 17.93 -14.44
C THR A 221 -5.53 18.35 -15.09
N ARG A 222 -5.18 17.68 -16.19
CA ARG A 222 -4.02 18.04 -17.01
C ARG A 222 -4.45 18.22 -18.45
N THR A 223 -4.03 19.34 -19.04
CA THR A 223 -4.29 19.66 -20.43
C THR A 223 -3.01 19.42 -21.23
N ARG A 224 -3.11 18.73 -22.36
CA ARG A 224 -2.02 18.55 -23.32
C ARG A 224 -2.45 19.01 -24.70
N THR A 225 -1.53 19.60 -25.44
CA THR A 225 -1.72 19.93 -26.86
C THR A 225 -1.58 18.66 -27.71
N THR A 226 -2.46 18.50 -28.70
CA THR A 226 -2.45 17.38 -29.65
C THR A 226 -2.23 17.92 -31.07
N ALA A 227 -1.68 17.09 -31.95
CA ALA A 227 -1.43 17.47 -33.35
C ALA A 227 -2.71 17.50 -34.24
N SER A 228 -3.80 16.89 -33.77
CA SER A 228 -5.09 16.80 -34.46
C SER A 228 -6.22 17.37 -33.62
N PHE A 229 -7.32 17.76 -34.29
CA PHE A 229 -8.53 18.20 -33.56
C PHE A 229 -9.02 17.13 -32.56
N PRO A 230 -9.37 17.53 -31.33
CA PRO A 230 -9.55 18.90 -30.84
C PRO A 230 -8.24 19.53 -30.29
N PHE A 231 -7.19 19.68 -30.93
CA PHE A 231 -5.88 20.30 -30.57
C PHE A 231 -5.50 20.40 -29.07
N VAL A 232 -6.46 20.20 -28.17
CA VAL A 232 -6.33 20.20 -26.72
C VAL A 232 -7.08 19.00 -26.17
N GLU A 233 -6.41 18.19 -25.36
CA GLU A 233 -6.98 17.08 -24.63
C GLU A 233 -6.87 17.34 -23.13
N THR A 234 -7.96 17.26 -22.41
CA THR A 234 -8.00 17.38 -20.96
C THR A 234 -8.14 15.99 -20.35
N LEU A 235 -7.18 15.61 -19.51
CA LEU A 235 -7.18 14.35 -18.77
C LEU A 235 -7.53 14.65 -17.32
N LEU A 236 -8.49 13.93 -16.75
CA LEU A 236 -8.80 13.95 -15.33
C LEU A 236 -8.20 12.72 -14.69
N HIS A 237 -7.36 12.94 -13.69
CA HIS A 237 -6.75 11.88 -12.90
C HIS A 237 -7.28 11.89 -11.48
N VAL A 238 -7.91 10.79 -11.05
CA VAL A 238 -8.39 10.60 -9.67
C VAL A 238 -7.23 10.00 -8.87
N HIS A 239 -6.78 10.74 -7.87
CA HIS A 239 -5.67 10.36 -6.99
C HIS A 239 -6.14 9.54 -5.80
N ASP A 240 -7.30 9.91 -5.24
CA ASP A 240 -7.89 9.22 -4.11
C ASP A 240 -9.41 9.40 -4.10
N TRP A 241 -10.13 8.38 -3.68
CA TRP A 241 -11.59 8.43 -3.61
C TRP A 241 -12.13 7.34 -2.68
N VAL A 242 -13.24 7.64 -2.07
CA VAL A 242 -13.95 6.71 -1.18
C VAL A 242 -15.45 6.88 -1.38
N ALA A 243 -16.17 5.77 -1.36
CA ALA A 243 -17.61 5.69 -1.26
C ALA A 243 -17.99 4.66 -0.20
N LEU A 244 -18.73 5.07 0.82
CA LEU A 244 -19.10 4.22 1.95
C LEU A 244 -20.30 3.31 1.67
N ASP A 245 -21.09 3.67 0.65
CA ASP A 245 -22.29 2.94 0.23
C ASP A 245 -22.57 3.12 -1.28
N ALA A 246 -23.61 2.45 -1.76
CA ALA A 246 -23.97 2.47 -3.17
C ALA A 246 -24.42 3.86 -3.66
N ALA A 247 -25.07 4.66 -2.80
CA ALA A 247 -25.50 6.02 -3.14
C ALA A 247 -24.28 6.94 -3.33
N ALA A 248 -23.34 6.91 -2.39
CA ALA A 248 -22.07 7.62 -2.49
C ALA A 248 -21.25 7.16 -3.71
N TYR A 249 -21.24 5.85 -3.99
CA TYR A 249 -20.54 5.29 -5.14
C TYR A 249 -21.07 5.87 -6.46
N ALA A 250 -22.38 5.83 -6.66
CA ALA A 250 -23.03 6.41 -7.84
C ALA A 250 -22.83 7.94 -7.91
N ALA A 251 -22.85 8.64 -6.77
CA ALA A 251 -22.61 10.08 -6.69
C ALA A 251 -21.17 10.43 -7.11
N VAL A 252 -20.15 9.70 -6.64
CA VAL A 252 -18.73 9.89 -7.04
C VAL A 252 -18.57 9.68 -8.54
N LEU A 253 -19.09 8.60 -9.11
CA LEU A 253 -19.03 8.38 -10.54
C LEU A 253 -19.73 9.48 -11.33
N THR A 254 -20.94 9.86 -10.94
CA THR A 254 -21.69 10.95 -11.59
C THR A 254 -20.93 12.28 -11.53
N TYR A 255 -20.31 12.60 -10.39
CA TYR A 255 -19.50 13.81 -10.25
C TYR A 255 -18.33 13.82 -11.22
N LEU A 256 -17.63 12.70 -11.33
CA LEU A 256 -16.53 12.56 -12.29
C LEU A 256 -16.99 12.67 -13.74
N LEU A 257 -18.12 12.04 -14.09
CA LEU A 257 -18.69 12.06 -15.43
C LEU A 257 -19.21 13.44 -15.85
N ASN A 258 -19.54 14.32 -14.93
CA ASN A 258 -19.96 15.71 -15.19
C ASN A 258 -18.81 16.64 -15.59
N HIS A 259 -17.57 16.14 -15.72
CA HIS A 259 -16.45 16.91 -16.26
C HIS A 259 -16.46 16.90 -17.81
N ASP A 260 -17.37 17.61 -18.42
CA ASP A 260 -17.66 17.62 -19.87
C ASP A 260 -16.46 17.91 -20.77
N LEU A 261 -15.49 18.68 -20.28
CA LEU A 261 -14.26 19.00 -21.00
C LEU A 261 -13.20 17.89 -20.91
N ALA A 262 -13.35 16.95 -19.99
CA ALA A 262 -12.43 15.83 -19.90
C ALA A 262 -12.66 14.87 -21.09
N SER A 263 -11.59 14.51 -21.76
CA SER A 263 -11.61 13.48 -22.80
C SER A 263 -11.51 12.09 -22.20
N ARG A 264 -10.81 11.97 -21.08
CA ARG A 264 -10.62 10.72 -20.32
C ARG A 264 -10.53 10.98 -18.84
N ILE A 265 -11.05 10.02 -18.08
CA ILE A 265 -10.89 9.90 -16.63
C ILE A 265 -10.03 8.68 -16.38
N THR A 266 -9.03 8.81 -15.50
CA THR A 266 -8.22 7.69 -15.02
C THR A 266 -8.36 7.57 -13.52
N MET A 267 -8.55 6.36 -12.99
CA MET A 267 -8.66 6.09 -11.57
C MET A 267 -8.11 4.71 -11.23
N LEU A 268 -7.65 4.56 -9.99
CA LEU A 268 -7.24 3.28 -9.41
C LEU A 268 -8.33 2.77 -8.47
N ALA A 269 -8.54 1.47 -8.49
CA ALA A 269 -9.50 0.79 -7.63
C ALA A 269 -8.93 -0.55 -7.12
N SER A 270 -9.57 -1.14 -6.12
CA SER A 270 -9.26 -2.50 -5.69
C SER A 270 -9.63 -3.52 -6.79
N GLN A 271 -9.02 -4.71 -6.73
CA GLN A 271 -9.32 -5.76 -7.72
C GLN A 271 -10.76 -6.30 -7.63
N ASP A 272 -11.43 -6.08 -6.50
CA ASP A 272 -12.83 -6.46 -6.24
C ASP A 272 -13.79 -5.27 -6.31
N ASP A 273 -13.36 -4.17 -6.93
CA ASP A 273 -14.18 -2.98 -7.11
C ASP A 273 -15.31 -3.22 -8.11
N PRO A 274 -16.56 -2.84 -7.79
CA PRO A 274 -17.71 -3.08 -8.65
C PRO A 274 -17.84 -2.11 -9.84
N LEU A 275 -16.81 -1.36 -10.22
CA LEU A 275 -16.90 -0.37 -11.29
C LEU A 275 -17.47 -0.93 -12.62
N PRO A 276 -17.07 -2.12 -13.09
CA PRO A 276 -17.68 -2.68 -14.31
C PRO A 276 -19.19 -2.88 -14.18
N ASP A 277 -19.67 -3.31 -13.01
CA ASP A 277 -21.09 -3.56 -12.76
C ASP A 277 -21.90 -2.28 -12.52
N ALA A 278 -21.22 -1.19 -12.16
CA ALA A 278 -21.83 0.12 -11.91
C ALA A 278 -22.13 0.91 -13.19
N LEU A 279 -21.57 0.50 -14.32
CA LEU A 279 -21.74 1.18 -15.62
C LEU A 279 -22.79 0.49 -16.50
N GLU A 280 -23.49 1.29 -17.32
CA GLU A 280 -24.41 0.75 -18.35
C GLU A 280 -23.66 -0.04 -19.42
N GLU A 281 -22.49 0.45 -19.82
CA GLU A 281 -21.65 -0.16 -20.84
C GLU A 281 -20.21 -0.32 -20.32
N PRO A 282 -19.89 -1.46 -19.67
CA PRO A 282 -18.55 -1.71 -19.15
C PRO A 282 -17.48 -1.80 -20.24
N ALA A 283 -17.85 -2.02 -21.50
CA ALA A 283 -16.90 -2.00 -22.63
C ALA A 283 -16.25 -0.63 -22.87
N HIS A 284 -16.78 0.45 -22.28
CA HIS A 284 -16.12 1.76 -22.29
C HIS A 284 -14.91 1.83 -21.35
N LEU A 285 -14.79 0.90 -20.40
CA LEU A 285 -13.61 0.81 -19.56
C LEU A 285 -12.45 0.24 -20.37
N SER A 286 -11.35 0.92 -20.37
CA SER A 286 -10.08 0.38 -20.81
C SER A 286 -9.14 0.27 -19.61
N GLU A 287 -8.52 -0.88 -19.46
CA GLU A 287 -7.38 -1.01 -18.57
C GLU A 287 -6.18 -0.37 -19.27
N PRO A 288 -5.41 0.51 -18.60
CA PRO A 288 -4.12 0.92 -19.14
C PRO A 288 -3.25 -0.32 -19.40
N PRO A 289 -2.43 -0.34 -20.44
CA PRO A 289 -1.54 -1.46 -20.69
C PRO A 289 -0.60 -1.67 -19.50
N GLY A 290 -0.75 -2.81 -18.86
CA GLY A 290 -0.05 -3.20 -17.65
C GLY A 290 -1.00 -3.27 -16.45
N ALA A 291 -1.22 -4.49 -15.95
CA ALA A 291 -1.85 -4.66 -14.65
C ALA A 291 -0.98 -3.92 -13.61
N TRP A 292 -1.58 -2.96 -12.91
CA TRP A 292 -0.88 -2.26 -11.85
C TRP A 292 -0.58 -3.25 -10.72
N PHE A 293 0.70 -3.48 -10.49
CA PHE A 293 1.13 -4.24 -9.34
C PHE A 293 0.84 -3.42 -8.09
N GLY A 294 0.35 -4.09 -7.06
CA GLY A 294 0.10 -3.44 -5.79
C GLY A 294 1.34 -3.40 -4.91
N ILE A 295 1.11 -3.03 -3.67
CA ILE A 295 2.13 -2.98 -2.63
C ILE A 295 2.71 -4.37 -2.34
N MET A 296 4.02 -4.44 -2.08
CA MET A 296 4.64 -5.60 -1.45
C MET A 296 4.56 -5.45 0.07
N LEU A 297 4.24 -6.54 0.75
CA LEU A 297 4.20 -6.64 2.20
C LEU A 297 5.26 -7.64 2.69
N ARG A 298 5.62 -7.54 3.97
CA ARG A 298 6.57 -8.39 4.66
C ARG A 298 6.14 -8.61 6.11
N LEU A 299 6.13 -9.85 6.57
CA LEU A 299 6.00 -10.19 7.98
C LEU A 299 7.37 -10.06 8.66
N VAL A 300 7.64 -8.96 9.32
CA VAL A 300 8.91 -8.69 10.00
C VAL A 300 9.07 -9.56 11.24
N ASP A 301 8.00 -9.69 12.03
CA ASP A 301 7.93 -10.54 13.23
C ASP A 301 6.63 -11.34 13.15
N VAL A 302 6.75 -12.61 12.77
CA VAL A 302 5.57 -13.46 12.46
C VAL A 302 4.65 -13.64 13.67
N PRO A 303 5.11 -14.04 14.87
CA PRO A 303 4.21 -14.18 16.00
C PRO A 303 3.48 -12.87 16.34
N ARG A 304 4.20 -11.74 16.40
CA ARG A 304 3.57 -10.44 16.67
C ARG A 304 2.60 -10.02 15.58
N ALA A 305 2.89 -10.30 14.31
CA ALA A 305 1.97 -10.02 13.21
C ALA A 305 0.69 -10.84 13.33
N ILE A 306 0.80 -12.13 13.65
CA ILE A 306 -0.36 -13.01 13.87
C ILE A 306 -1.19 -12.51 15.06
N GLU A 307 -0.58 -12.23 16.19
CA GLU A 307 -1.26 -11.75 17.41
C GLU A 307 -1.96 -10.39 17.21
N ALA A 308 -1.37 -9.51 16.38
CA ALA A 308 -1.95 -8.21 16.07
C ALA A 308 -3.14 -8.28 15.09
N ARG A 309 -3.30 -9.40 14.38
CA ARG A 309 -4.37 -9.59 13.39
C ARG A 309 -5.65 -10.09 14.06
N PRO A 310 -6.78 -9.35 14.01
CA PRO A 310 -8.06 -9.90 14.46
C PRO A 310 -8.51 -11.09 13.62
N ALA A 311 -9.05 -12.10 14.27
CA ALA A 311 -9.71 -13.21 13.60
C ALA A 311 -11.16 -12.86 13.26
N LEU A 312 -11.59 -13.23 12.06
CA LEU A 312 -13.01 -13.16 11.71
C LEU A 312 -13.78 -14.27 12.45
N PRO A 313 -15.11 -14.13 12.66
CA PRO A 313 -15.90 -15.13 13.39
C PRO A 313 -15.76 -16.56 12.84
N ALA A 314 -15.64 -16.71 11.53
CA ALA A 314 -15.47 -18.01 10.87
C ALA A 314 -14.15 -18.73 11.24
N ALA A 315 -13.14 -17.99 11.68
CA ALA A 315 -11.85 -18.53 12.09
C ALA A 315 -11.85 -19.09 13.51
N SER A 316 -12.87 -18.81 14.32
CA SER A 316 -12.90 -19.21 15.74
C SER A 316 -12.83 -20.74 15.91
N GLY A 317 -11.93 -21.20 16.75
CA GLY A 317 -11.67 -22.62 17.00
C GLY A 317 -10.85 -23.31 15.90
N LYS A 318 -10.37 -22.55 14.89
CA LYS A 318 -9.50 -23.09 13.84
C LYS A 318 -8.04 -22.96 14.20
N GLY A 319 -7.23 -23.86 13.68
CA GLY A 319 -5.79 -23.85 13.89
C GLY A 319 -5.05 -24.58 12.77
N VAL A 320 -3.86 -24.12 12.44
CA VAL A 320 -2.96 -24.71 11.45
C VAL A 320 -1.52 -24.72 11.96
N THR A 321 -0.78 -25.78 11.65
CA THR A 321 0.64 -25.87 11.95
C THR A 321 1.45 -25.56 10.68
N VAL A 322 2.30 -24.56 10.73
CA VAL A 322 3.09 -24.07 9.57
C VAL A 322 4.57 -24.22 9.85
N ALA A 323 5.28 -24.99 9.02
CA ALA A 323 6.75 -24.95 8.94
C ALA A 323 7.15 -23.75 8.09
N LEU A 324 7.88 -22.82 8.68
CA LEU A 324 8.23 -21.55 8.06
C LEU A 324 9.74 -21.41 7.88
N THR A 325 10.17 -21.03 6.69
CA THR A 325 11.55 -20.62 6.42
C THR A 325 11.65 -19.13 6.18
N ASP A 326 12.69 -18.49 6.72
CA ASP A 326 12.99 -17.07 6.52
C ASP A 326 14.48 -16.83 6.59
N ARG A 327 15.10 -16.60 5.44
CA ARG A 327 16.56 -16.42 5.34
C ARG A 327 17.04 -15.03 5.77
N ALA A 328 16.19 -14.02 5.61
CA ALA A 328 16.55 -12.64 5.92
C ALA A 328 16.23 -12.26 7.38
N ALA A 329 15.30 -12.98 8.02
CA ALA A 329 14.87 -12.80 9.40
C ALA A 329 14.79 -14.17 10.11
N PRO A 330 15.94 -14.78 10.49
CA PRO A 330 15.99 -16.15 11.04
C PRO A 330 15.14 -16.37 12.29
N TRP A 331 14.79 -15.31 13.03
CA TRP A 331 13.92 -15.37 14.19
C TRP A 331 12.49 -15.82 13.87
N ASN A 332 12.05 -15.70 12.61
CA ASN A 332 10.75 -16.18 12.12
C ASN A 332 10.77 -17.68 11.77
N ALA A 333 11.94 -18.22 11.43
CA ALA A 333 12.06 -19.61 10.97
C ALA A 333 11.73 -20.62 12.08
N GLY A 334 11.02 -21.69 11.74
CA GLY A 334 10.60 -22.76 12.64
C GLY A 334 9.18 -23.21 12.39
N THR A 335 8.67 -24.12 13.23
CA THR A 335 7.31 -24.62 13.12
C THR A 335 6.43 -23.86 14.13
N TRP A 336 5.33 -23.32 13.62
CA TRP A 336 4.39 -22.47 14.35
C TRP A 336 3.00 -23.11 14.36
N ARG A 337 2.39 -23.25 15.52
CA ARG A 337 0.97 -23.50 15.68
C ARG A 337 0.27 -22.15 15.70
N ILE A 338 -0.59 -21.89 14.71
CA ILE A 338 -1.38 -20.67 14.56
C ILE A 338 -2.83 -21.03 14.84
N GLU A 339 -3.47 -20.33 15.76
CA GLU A 339 -4.83 -20.60 16.20
C GLU A 339 -5.65 -19.31 16.32
N ALA A 340 -6.97 -19.44 16.18
CA ALA A 340 -7.91 -18.35 16.44
C ALA A 340 -8.93 -18.76 17.51
N SER A 341 -9.08 -17.89 18.51
CA SER A 341 -10.07 -18.04 19.59
C SER A 341 -10.59 -16.67 19.99
N GLU A 342 -11.90 -16.54 20.17
CA GLU A 342 -12.54 -15.31 20.67
C GLU A 342 -12.15 -14.02 19.91
N GLY A 343 -12.02 -14.10 18.60
CA GLY A 343 -11.67 -12.98 17.74
C GLY A 343 -10.16 -12.60 17.76
N ARG A 344 -9.33 -13.37 18.45
CA ARG A 344 -7.87 -13.19 18.52
C ARG A 344 -7.14 -14.33 17.84
N MET A 345 -5.96 -14.03 17.34
CA MET A 345 -5.04 -15.05 16.83
C MET A 345 -3.81 -15.16 17.74
N SER A 346 -3.23 -16.36 17.79
CA SER A 346 -1.96 -16.63 18.46
C SER A 346 -1.04 -17.45 17.57
N ALA A 347 0.27 -17.35 17.81
CA ALA A 347 1.28 -18.16 17.14
C ALA A 347 2.31 -18.64 18.16
N GLU A 348 2.39 -19.94 18.37
CA GLU A 348 3.29 -20.57 19.31
C GLU A 348 4.22 -21.57 18.62
N ARG A 349 5.45 -21.65 19.09
CA ARG A 349 6.39 -22.66 18.57
C ARG A 349 5.94 -24.07 18.98
N THR A 350 6.04 -25.00 18.02
CA THR A 350 5.64 -26.39 18.26
C THR A 350 6.61 -27.35 17.55
N ASN A 351 6.60 -28.60 18.02
CA ASN A 351 7.28 -29.72 17.36
C ASN A 351 6.29 -30.65 16.63
N THR A 352 5.02 -30.27 16.54
CA THR A 352 4.00 -31.02 15.82
C THR A 352 4.31 -31.01 14.33
N ALA A 353 3.99 -32.12 13.64
CA ALA A 353 4.15 -32.20 12.19
C ALA A 353 3.38 -31.05 11.51
N PRO A 354 3.97 -30.38 10.51
CA PRO A 354 3.32 -29.25 9.87
C PRO A 354 2.20 -29.70 8.92
N ASP A 355 1.11 -28.98 8.94
CA ASP A 355 0.03 -29.08 7.96
C ASP A 355 0.45 -28.40 6.64
N LEU A 356 1.20 -27.29 6.75
CA LEU A 356 1.72 -26.51 5.62
C LEU A 356 3.24 -26.24 5.81
N ASP A 357 3.99 -26.30 4.70
CA ASP A 357 5.40 -25.94 4.63
C ASP A 357 5.58 -24.84 3.57
N MET A 358 6.17 -23.71 3.95
CA MET A 358 6.34 -22.54 3.08
C MET A 358 7.44 -21.61 3.57
N ASP A 359 7.84 -20.68 2.72
CA ASP A 359 8.65 -19.55 3.15
C ASP A 359 7.78 -18.33 3.53
N VAL A 360 8.44 -17.30 4.06
CA VAL A 360 7.75 -16.07 4.46
C VAL A 360 7.15 -15.29 3.29
N CYS A 361 7.69 -15.44 2.07
CA CYS A 361 7.09 -14.83 0.87
C CYS A 361 5.72 -15.45 0.55
N ALA A 362 5.53 -16.75 0.80
CA ALA A 362 4.24 -17.39 0.63
C ALA A 362 3.26 -17.08 1.78
N LEU A 363 3.75 -17.03 3.03
CA LEU A 363 2.89 -16.73 4.17
C LEU A 363 2.38 -15.28 4.15
N THR A 364 3.20 -14.33 3.71
CA THR A 364 2.84 -12.90 3.73
C THR A 364 1.56 -12.56 2.97
N PRO A 365 1.35 -12.94 1.69
CA PRO A 365 0.11 -12.67 0.98
C PRO A 365 -1.08 -13.52 1.50
N ILE A 366 -0.83 -14.69 2.11
CA ILE A 366 -1.87 -15.46 2.80
C ILE A 366 -2.32 -14.71 4.05
N TYR A 367 -1.40 -14.21 4.84
CA TYR A 367 -1.66 -13.47 6.08
C TYR A 367 -2.62 -12.29 5.89
N ASN A 368 -2.50 -11.52 4.82
CA ASN A 368 -3.38 -10.38 4.58
C ASN A 368 -4.59 -10.68 3.69
N GLY A 369 -4.77 -11.95 3.27
CA GLY A 369 -5.92 -12.40 2.48
C GLY A 369 -5.82 -12.13 0.98
N PHE A 370 -4.63 -11.79 0.46
CA PHE A 370 -4.41 -11.57 -0.97
C PHE A 370 -4.31 -12.88 -1.75
N THR A 371 -3.62 -13.88 -1.21
CA THR A 371 -3.46 -15.20 -1.81
C THR A 371 -4.14 -16.24 -0.93
N ARG A 372 -4.96 -17.10 -1.52
CA ARG A 372 -5.55 -18.23 -0.80
C ARG A 372 -4.52 -19.33 -0.60
N PRO A 373 -4.53 -20.06 0.53
CA PRO A 373 -3.61 -21.19 0.76
C PRO A 373 -3.60 -22.20 -0.38
N ALA A 374 -4.77 -22.55 -0.95
CA ALA A 374 -4.87 -23.44 -2.10
C ALA A 374 -4.15 -22.90 -3.36
N GLU A 375 -4.17 -21.58 -3.57
CA GLU A 375 -3.46 -20.94 -4.69
C GLU A 375 -1.94 -21.02 -4.49
N ALA A 376 -1.47 -20.81 -3.26
CA ALA A 376 -0.05 -20.94 -2.92
C ALA A 376 0.44 -22.39 -3.14
N VAL A 377 -0.34 -23.37 -2.74
CA VAL A 377 -0.04 -24.80 -2.99
C VAL A 377 -0.02 -25.10 -4.49
N ARG A 378 -1.02 -24.63 -5.23
CA ARG A 378 -1.10 -24.81 -6.69
C ARG A 378 0.05 -24.13 -7.43
N ALA A 379 0.51 -22.97 -6.94
CA ALA A 379 1.66 -22.24 -7.49
C ALA A 379 3.01 -22.87 -7.10
N GLY A 380 3.02 -23.85 -6.17
CA GLY A 380 4.25 -24.48 -5.67
C GLY A 380 5.05 -23.62 -4.68
N SER A 381 4.48 -22.53 -4.19
CA SER A 381 5.08 -21.67 -3.14
C SER A 381 4.80 -22.19 -1.72
N ALA A 382 3.85 -23.10 -1.57
CA ALA A 382 3.58 -23.85 -0.34
C ALA A 382 3.40 -25.34 -0.62
N ARG A 383 3.62 -26.17 0.38
CA ARG A 383 3.29 -27.62 0.37
C ARG A 383 2.29 -27.88 1.47
N ALA A 384 1.29 -28.73 1.20
CA ALA A 384 0.32 -29.16 2.20
C ALA A 384 0.49 -30.65 2.46
N ALA A 385 0.36 -31.06 3.73
CA ALA A 385 0.32 -32.49 4.11
C ALA A 385 -1.03 -33.13 3.76
N GLY A 386 -2.10 -32.32 3.69
CA GLY A 386 -3.46 -32.75 3.36
C GLY A 386 -4.38 -31.56 3.13
N GLU A 387 -5.65 -31.84 2.75
CA GLU A 387 -6.64 -30.78 2.48
C GLU A 387 -7.08 -30.03 3.74
N ASP A 388 -7.12 -30.69 4.88
CA ASP A 388 -7.59 -30.09 6.14
C ASP A 388 -6.75 -28.87 6.53
N GLY A 389 -5.43 -28.91 6.34
CA GLY A 389 -4.54 -27.78 6.58
C GLY A 389 -4.82 -26.58 5.67
N ILE A 390 -5.17 -26.85 4.40
CA ILE A 390 -5.54 -25.79 3.44
C ILE A 390 -6.85 -25.13 3.85
N VAL A 391 -7.86 -25.93 4.25
CA VAL A 391 -9.17 -25.45 4.70
C VAL A 391 -9.02 -24.61 5.96
N ALA A 392 -8.32 -25.13 6.98
CA ALA A 392 -8.08 -24.41 8.23
C ALA A 392 -7.34 -23.08 8.01
N ALA A 393 -6.29 -23.06 7.19
CA ALA A 393 -5.57 -21.83 6.85
C ALA A 393 -6.45 -20.83 6.07
N THR A 394 -7.32 -21.30 5.18
CA THR A 394 -8.25 -20.45 4.44
C THR A 394 -9.23 -19.75 5.36
N GLU A 395 -9.76 -20.45 6.36
CA GLU A 395 -10.67 -19.87 7.35
C GLU A 395 -9.95 -18.93 8.31
N LEU A 396 -8.73 -19.29 8.77
CA LEU A 396 -7.91 -18.46 9.67
C LEU A 396 -7.53 -17.10 9.05
N PHE A 397 -7.14 -17.12 7.77
CA PHE A 397 -6.64 -15.92 7.09
C PHE A 397 -7.69 -15.27 6.18
N ALA A 398 -8.97 -15.62 6.34
CA ALA A 398 -10.07 -15.02 5.61
C ALA A 398 -10.13 -13.50 5.81
N THR A 399 -10.58 -12.80 4.77
CA THR A 399 -10.86 -11.37 4.75
C THR A 399 -12.17 -11.11 4.03
N THR A 400 -12.88 -10.03 4.40
CA THR A 400 -14.17 -9.68 3.77
C THR A 400 -13.97 -9.14 2.35
N PHE A 401 -12.90 -8.36 2.16
CA PHE A 401 -12.56 -7.72 0.89
C PHE A 401 -11.12 -8.02 0.52
N SER A 402 -10.81 -7.93 -0.76
CA SER A 402 -9.43 -7.99 -1.24
C SER A 402 -8.60 -6.85 -0.65
N PRO A 403 -7.33 -7.10 -0.27
CA PRO A 403 -6.45 -6.04 0.21
C PRO A 403 -6.23 -4.97 -0.86
N PHE A 404 -6.28 -3.73 -0.43
CA PHE A 404 -6.09 -2.56 -1.29
C PHE A 404 -5.36 -1.44 -0.54
N CYS A 405 -4.30 -0.92 -1.13
CA CYS A 405 -3.57 0.22 -0.60
C CYS A 405 -3.51 1.31 -1.67
N PRO A 406 -4.24 2.42 -1.51
CA PRO A 406 -4.15 3.54 -2.44
C PRO A 406 -2.93 4.43 -2.17
N ASP A 407 -2.25 4.22 -1.05
CA ASP A 407 -1.17 5.08 -0.56
C ASP A 407 0.18 4.73 -1.20
N ASP A 408 0.81 5.68 -1.85
CA ASP A 408 2.21 5.66 -2.28
C ASP A 408 3.13 6.35 -1.24
N PHE A 409 4.39 5.95 -1.15
CA PHE A 409 5.37 6.53 -0.21
C PHE A 409 6.81 6.22 -0.60
#